data_6a61a7375b87285e8c726aaf184cb88e
#
_entry.id   6a61a7375b87285e8c726aaf184cb88e
#
_cell.length_a   1.000
_cell.length_b   1.000
_cell.length_c   1.000
_cell.angle_alpha   90.00
_cell.angle_beta   90.00
_cell.angle_gamma   90.00
#
_symmetry.space_group_name_H-M   'P 1'
#
loop_
_entity.id
_entity.type
_entity.pdbx_description
1 polymer ?
#
loop_
_entity_poly.entity_id
_entity_poly.type
_entity_poly.pdbx_seq_one_letter_code
_entity_poly.pdbx_strand_id
1 'polypeptide(L)'
;MSEKKGSLSINSENIFPIIKKWLYSDHDIFFRELVSNGCDAITKLKKLEMMGEAEIADDEEFKIQILANPKEKTLTFIDNGLGMTADEVDEYINQIAFSGAEAFLEQYKDKTSEDQIIGHFGLGFYSAFMVADRVTIETLSYKKDAKAVLWDCEDGMDFTMSDSDKADRGTKITLYLNDDSVEFANIFKAKEILDKYCSFMPVEIFVSDPSAEPEYQTIMEEELTDKDTVIEHIVEPAKTEEKEKEDGTKETVEVEPEKKKVKILKRPVSISDTTPLWTKHPNECTEEEYREFYLSLIHISEPTRRTPIS
;
A
#
# COMPACT_ATOMS: atom_id res chain seq x y z
N MET A 1 37.15 -43.81 14.17
CA MET A 1 36.82 -42.38 14.01
C MET A 1 35.64 -42.10 14.93
N SER A 2 35.76 -41.18 15.85
CA SER A 2 34.64 -40.76 16.70
C SER A 2 33.67 -39.91 15.86
N GLU A 3 32.40 -40.26 15.89
CA GLU A 3 31.32 -39.50 15.25
C GLU A 3 31.25 -38.10 15.88
N LYS A 4 31.47 -37.05 15.08
CA LYS A 4 31.37 -35.66 15.52
C LYS A 4 30.01 -35.12 15.08
N LYS A 5 29.07 -34.93 16.01
CA LYS A 5 27.80 -34.25 15.78
C LYS A 5 27.99 -32.75 16.00
N GLY A 6 27.49 -31.93 15.09
CA GLY A 6 27.50 -30.48 15.19
C GLY A 6 26.29 -29.91 14.43
N SER A 7 25.85 -28.72 14.81
CA SER A 7 24.85 -27.95 14.08
C SER A 7 25.55 -26.96 13.14
N LEU A 8 24.92 -26.69 12.00
CA LEU A 8 25.33 -25.57 11.13
C LEU A 8 24.98 -24.25 11.84
N SER A 9 25.92 -23.33 11.89
CA SER A 9 25.70 -21.96 12.36
C SER A 9 25.72 -21.01 11.19
N ILE A 10 24.82 -20.02 11.21
CA ILE A 10 24.75 -18.95 10.22
C ILE A 10 25.38 -17.71 10.84
N ASN A 11 26.33 -17.10 10.13
CA ASN A 11 26.89 -15.81 10.50
C ASN A 11 26.17 -14.73 9.67
N SER A 12 25.49 -13.80 10.34
CA SER A 12 24.73 -12.70 9.72
C SER A 12 25.60 -11.79 8.84
N GLU A 13 26.85 -11.52 9.23
CA GLU A 13 27.80 -10.72 8.43
C GLU A 13 28.06 -11.31 7.04
N ASN A 14 28.02 -12.63 6.91
CA ASN A 14 28.28 -13.32 5.65
C ASN A 14 27.00 -13.53 4.81
N ILE A 15 25.85 -13.64 5.47
CA ILE A 15 24.60 -13.92 4.76
C ILE A 15 23.97 -12.63 4.21
N PHE A 16 24.11 -11.52 4.89
CA PHE A 16 23.49 -10.25 4.50
C PHE A 16 23.93 -9.74 3.12
N PRO A 17 25.23 -9.75 2.75
CA PRO A 17 25.67 -9.43 1.39
C PRO A 17 25.09 -10.37 0.32
N ILE A 18 24.83 -11.64 0.67
CA ILE A 18 24.21 -12.61 -0.23
C ILE A 18 22.73 -12.28 -0.42
N ILE A 19 22.00 -11.95 0.65
CA ILE A 19 20.61 -11.49 0.59
C ILE A 19 20.52 -10.24 -0.27
N LYS A 20 21.34 -9.23 0.01
CA LYS A 20 21.37 -7.95 -0.72
C LYS A 20 21.62 -8.12 -2.22
N LYS A 21 22.43 -9.09 -2.62
CA LYS A 21 22.87 -9.23 -4.01
C LYS A 21 22.16 -10.32 -4.81
N TRP A 22 21.68 -11.38 -4.15
CA TRP A 22 21.29 -12.61 -4.85
C TRP A 22 19.89 -13.12 -4.49
N LEU A 23 19.23 -12.57 -3.47
CA LEU A 23 17.93 -13.09 -3.04
C LEU A 23 16.84 -12.88 -4.10
N TYR A 24 16.92 -11.77 -4.83
CA TYR A 24 15.97 -11.44 -5.87
C TYR A 24 16.67 -10.99 -7.16
N SER A 25 16.17 -11.49 -8.31
CA SER A 25 16.67 -11.10 -9.63
C SER A 25 16.26 -9.70 -10.02
N ASP A 26 15.07 -9.28 -9.58
CA ASP A 26 14.48 -7.97 -9.88
C ASP A 26 14.49 -7.11 -8.62
N HIS A 27 15.09 -5.93 -8.69
CA HIS A 27 15.19 -5.02 -7.55
C HIS A 27 13.85 -4.41 -7.15
N ASP A 28 12.87 -4.33 -8.05
CA ASP A 28 11.54 -3.78 -7.80
C ASP A 28 10.64 -4.66 -6.91
N ILE A 29 11.06 -5.91 -6.66
CA ILE A 29 10.30 -6.89 -5.86
C ILE A 29 10.06 -6.43 -4.42
N PHE A 30 10.92 -5.55 -3.87
CA PHE A 30 10.77 -5.05 -2.51
C PHE A 30 9.43 -4.33 -2.29
N PHE A 31 8.85 -3.72 -3.33
CA PHE A 31 7.50 -3.16 -3.25
C PHE A 31 6.48 -4.21 -2.85
N ARG A 32 6.50 -5.37 -3.55
CA ARG A 32 5.59 -6.48 -3.25
C ARG A 32 5.80 -7.01 -1.84
N GLU A 33 7.03 -7.18 -1.42
CA GLU A 33 7.37 -7.73 -0.11
C GLU A 33 6.88 -6.81 1.03
N LEU A 34 7.14 -5.50 0.94
CA LEU A 34 6.72 -4.55 1.97
C LEU A 34 5.19 -4.35 1.99
N VAL A 35 4.55 -4.30 0.81
CA VAL A 35 3.08 -4.24 0.72
C VAL A 35 2.45 -5.51 1.28
N SER A 36 2.99 -6.69 0.96
CA SER A 36 2.48 -7.96 1.48
C SER A 36 2.55 -8.01 3.00
N ASN A 37 3.65 -7.53 3.61
CA ASN A 37 3.77 -7.44 5.05
C ASN A 37 2.70 -6.53 5.67
N GLY A 38 2.40 -5.39 5.04
CA GLY A 38 1.31 -4.51 5.45
C GLY A 38 -0.07 -5.16 5.33
N CYS A 39 -0.33 -5.87 4.22
CA CYS A 39 -1.55 -6.65 4.04
C CYS A 39 -1.72 -7.73 5.12
N ASP A 40 -0.65 -8.44 5.44
CA ASP A 40 -0.65 -9.47 6.48
C ASP A 40 -0.91 -8.88 7.87
N ALA A 41 -0.30 -7.74 8.20
CA ALA A 41 -0.53 -7.02 9.45
C ALA A 41 -2.00 -6.60 9.59
N ILE A 42 -2.62 -6.10 8.54
CA ILE A 42 -4.05 -5.73 8.51
C ILE A 42 -4.93 -6.97 8.60
N THR A 43 -4.62 -8.03 7.85
CA THR A 43 -5.39 -9.29 7.86
C THR A 43 -5.38 -9.94 9.24
N LYS A 44 -4.22 -9.98 9.91
CA LYS A 44 -4.08 -10.49 11.28
C LYS A 44 -4.90 -9.66 12.26
N LEU A 45 -4.88 -8.34 12.13
CA LEU A 45 -5.66 -7.44 13.01
C LEU A 45 -7.16 -7.68 12.87
N LYS A 46 -7.69 -7.76 11.63
CA LYS A 46 -9.10 -8.08 11.37
C LYS A 46 -9.52 -9.42 11.99
N LYS A 47 -8.62 -10.42 11.95
CA LYS A 47 -8.89 -11.71 12.58
C LYS A 47 -8.94 -11.62 14.10
N LEU A 48 -8.04 -10.87 14.73
CA LEU A 48 -8.05 -10.65 16.18
C LEU A 48 -9.32 -9.90 16.61
N GLU A 49 -9.79 -8.93 15.84
CA GLU A 49 -11.06 -8.26 16.05
C GLU A 49 -12.24 -9.24 16.01
N MET A 50 -12.34 -10.06 14.95
CA MET A 50 -13.38 -11.09 14.83
C MET A 50 -13.39 -12.09 16.00
N MET A 51 -12.25 -12.29 16.65
CA MET A 51 -12.12 -13.14 17.84
C MET A 51 -12.36 -12.39 19.17
N GLY A 52 -12.54 -11.07 19.11
CA GLY A 52 -12.72 -10.21 20.29
C GLY A 52 -11.40 -9.93 21.04
N GLU A 53 -10.25 -10.14 20.40
CA GLU A 53 -8.92 -9.92 20.98
C GLU A 53 -8.33 -8.55 20.63
N ALA A 54 -8.94 -7.84 19.66
CA ALA A 54 -8.61 -6.46 19.32
C ALA A 54 -9.86 -5.60 19.24
N GLU A 55 -9.76 -4.33 19.66
CA GLU A 55 -10.81 -3.33 19.53
C GLU A 55 -10.46 -2.41 18.34
N ILE A 56 -11.34 -2.34 17.34
CA ILE A 56 -11.20 -1.49 16.16
C ILE A 56 -12.44 -0.61 16.07
N ALA A 57 -12.30 0.62 15.59
CA ALA A 57 -13.44 1.49 15.36
C ALA A 57 -14.27 0.98 14.19
N ASP A 58 -15.61 1.02 14.29
CA ASP A 58 -16.55 0.51 13.29
C ASP A 58 -16.40 1.19 11.92
N ASP A 59 -15.86 2.41 11.87
CA ASP A 59 -15.66 3.23 10.69
C ASP A 59 -14.20 3.26 10.19
N GLU A 60 -13.34 2.39 10.75
CA GLU A 60 -11.92 2.37 10.38
C GLU A 60 -11.70 1.80 8.97
N GLU A 61 -11.06 2.59 8.12
CA GLU A 61 -10.63 2.19 6.78
C GLU A 61 -9.22 1.62 6.80
N PHE A 62 -9.11 0.33 6.48
CA PHE A 62 -7.81 -0.31 6.34
C PHE A 62 -7.17 0.02 5.01
N LYS A 63 -5.93 0.52 5.05
CA LYS A 63 -5.21 0.94 3.85
C LYS A 63 -3.69 0.85 4.02
N ILE A 64 -3.02 0.78 2.88
CA ILE A 64 -1.58 0.96 2.78
C ILE A 64 -1.33 2.24 1.98
N GLN A 65 -0.51 3.13 2.52
CA GLN A 65 -0.12 4.36 1.87
C GLN A 65 1.36 4.31 1.53
N ILE A 66 1.70 4.68 0.30
CA ILE A 66 3.07 4.75 -0.18
C ILE A 66 3.37 6.19 -0.54
N LEU A 67 4.40 6.75 0.09
CA LEU A 67 4.85 8.11 -0.16
C LEU A 67 6.17 8.06 -0.93
N ALA A 68 6.14 8.47 -2.19
CA ALA A 68 7.32 8.58 -3.04
C ALA A 68 7.79 10.03 -3.04
N ASN A 69 8.93 10.33 -2.39
CA ASN A 69 9.45 11.68 -2.25
C ASN A 69 10.78 11.84 -3.02
N PRO A 70 10.73 12.37 -4.25
CA PRO A 70 11.95 12.52 -5.05
C PRO A 70 12.91 13.58 -4.51
N LYS A 71 12.42 14.56 -3.73
CA LYS A 71 13.26 15.62 -3.16
C LYS A 71 14.17 15.11 -2.04
N GLU A 72 13.61 14.23 -1.21
CA GLU A 72 14.34 13.63 -0.08
C GLU A 72 14.96 12.28 -0.42
N LYS A 73 14.75 11.78 -1.64
CA LYS A 73 15.14 10.45 -2.09
C LYS A 73 14.62 9.36 -1.15
N THR A 74 13.38 9.49 -0.68
CA THR A 74 12.76 8.54 0.24
C THR A 74 11.54 7.88 -0.37
N LEU A 75 11.32 6.63 0.04
CA LEU A 75 10.10 5.89 -0.23
C LEU A 75 9.58 5.36 1.11
N THR A 76 8.34 5.72 1.45
CA THR A 76 7.75 5.36 2.74
C THR A 76 6.51 4.49 2.53
N PHE A 77 6.42 3.38 3.26
CA PHE A 77 5.28 2.48 3.32
C PHE A 77 4.61 2.60 4.68
N ILE A 78 3.31 2.83 4.71
CA ILE A 78 2.52 3.04 5.91
C ILE A 78 1.31 2.11 5.87
N ASP A 79 1.17 1.25 6.87
CA ASP A 79 -0.03 0.46 7.12
C ASP A 79 -0.67 0.84 8.46
N ASN A 80 -1.95 0.60 8.60
CA ASN A 80 -2.69 0.72 9.84
C ASN A 80 -3.09 -0.66 10.41
N GLY A 81 -2.21 -1.65 10.22
CA GLY A 81 -2.37 -3.00 10.75
C GLY A 81 -2.07 -3.14 12.24
N LEU A 82 -1.60 -4.32 12.64
CA LEU A 82 -1.29 -4.65 14.04
C LEU A 82 -0.32 -3.68 14.71
N GLY A 83 0.67 -3.17 13.98
CA GLY A 83 1.87 -2.61 14.55
C GLY A 83 2.68 -3.64 15.36
N MET A 84 3.74 -3.17 16.00
CA MET A 84 4.64 -4.02 16.79
C MET A 84 5.03 -3.32 18.09
N THR A 85 5.24 -4.12 19.14
CA THR A 85 5.92 -3.70 20.37
C THR A 85 7.44 -3.77 20.19
N ALA A 86 8.23 -3.23 21.11
CA ALA A 86 9.69 -3.30 21.07
C ALA A 86 10.19 -4.77 21.03
N ASP A 87 9.59 -5.65 21.84
CA ASP A 87 9.95 -7.06 21.87
C ASP A 87 9.61 -7.76 20.54
N GLU A 88 8.48 -7.41 19.90
CA GLU A 88 8.10 -7.94 18.60
C GLU A 88 9.01 -7.42 17.48
N VAL A 89 9.50 -6.18 17.55
CA VAL A 89 10.52 -5.67 16.62
C VAL A 89 11.81 -6.45 16.76
N ASP A 90 12.25 -6.74 18.00
CA ASP A 90 13.45 -7.54 18.25
C ASP A 90 13.30 -8.98 17.72
N GLU A 91 12.12 -9.56 17.86
CA GLU A 91 11.83 -10.94 17.42
C GLU A 91 11.66 -11.04 15.89
N TYR A 92 10.89 -10.12 15.26
CA TYR A 92 10.48 -10.26 13.85
C TYR A 92 11.35 -9.47 12.86
N ILE A 93 12.04 -8.45 13.33
CA ILE A 93 12.89 -7.60 12.49
C ILE A 93 14.37 -7.92 12.67
N ASN A 94 14.83 -8.20 13.91
CA ASN A 94 16.26 -8.45 14.17
C ASN A 94 16.67 -9.90 13.96
N GLN A 95 15.71 -10.83 13.80
CA GLN A 95 16.01 -12.26 13.53
C GLN A 95 15.76 -12.58 12.06
N ILE A 96 16.85 -12.73 11.30
CA ILE A 96 16.79 -13.07 9.88
C ILE A 96 16.11 -14.44 9.69
N ALA A 97 15.18 -14.55 8.75
CA ALA A 97 14.41 -15.76 8.45
C ALA A 97 13.51 -16.25 9.59
N PHE A 98 13.14 -15.40 10.53
CA PHE A 98 12.08 -15.67 11.50
C PHE A 98 10.75 -15.09 10.98
N SER A 99 9.72 -15.93 10.89
CA SER A 99 8.41 -15.52 10.39
C SER A 99 7.36 -15.52 11.49
N GLY A 100 6.87 -14.33 11.85
CA GLY A 100 5.71 -14.17 12.72
C GLY A 100 4.40 -14.74 12.13
N ALA A 101 4.41 -15.13 10.84
CA ALA A 101 3.27 -15.77 10.19
C ALA A 101 3.08 -17.20 10.71
N GLU A 102 4.15 -17.99 10.84
CA GLU A 102 4.07 -19.37 11.34
C GLU A 102 3.58 -19.40 12.79
N ALA A 103 4.13 -18.55 13.66
CA ALA A 103 3.70 -18.44 15.05
C ALA A 103 2.21 -18.06 15.16
N PHE A 104 1.74 -17.13 14.33
CA PHE A 104 0.34 -16.75 14.28
C PHE A 104 -0.56 -17.89 13.78
N LEU A 105 -0.16 -18.57 12.70
CA LEU A 105 -0.92 -19.70 12.15
C LEU A 105 -0.99 -20.87 13.14
N GLU A 106 0.09 -21.14 13.88
CA GLU A 106 0.12 -22.20 14.88
C GLU A 106 -0.77 -21.90 16.08
N GLN A 107 -0.79 -20.63 16.54
CA GLN A 107 -1.63 -20.17 17.63
C GLN A 107 -3.13 -20.21 17.28
N TYR A 108 -3.48 -19.98 16.02
CA TYR A 108 -4.87 -19.84 15.54
C TYR A 108 -5.28 -20.93 14.52
N LYS A 109 -4.63 -22.08 14.53
CA LYS A 109 -4.75 -23.16 13.55
C LYS A 109 -6.17 -23.66 13.29
N ASP A 110 -7.03 -23.63 14.31
CA ASP A 110 -8.42 -24.10 14.20
C ASP A 110 -9.38 -23.02 13.64
N LYS A 111 -8.91 -21.79 13.47
CA LYS A 111 -9.74 -20.63 13.12
C LYS A 111 -9.25 -19.88 11.87
N THR A 112 -8.15 -20.33 11.25
CA THR A 112 -7.48 -19.58 10.19
C THR A 112 -7.12 -20.48 9.02
N SER A 113 -7.49 -20.14 7.79
CA SER A 113 -6.95 -20.78 6.59
C SER A 113 -5.54 -20.25 6.30
N GLU A 114 -4.61 -21.15 5.99
CA GLU A 114 -3.21 -20.80 5.63
C GLU A 114 -3.14 -19.86 4.42
N ASP A 115 -4.10 -19.96 3.51
CA ASP A 115 -4.15 -19.19 2.24
C ASP A 115 -4.34 -17.67 2.39
N GLN A 116 -4.58 -17.15 3.61
CA GLN A 116 -4.85 -15.73 3.83
C GLN A 116 -3.63 -14.91 4.24
N ILE A 117 -2.50 -15.54 4.54
CA ILE A 117 -1.24 -14.87 4.90
C ILE A 117 -0.26 -15.05 3.75
N ILE A 118 0.33 -13.94 3.27
CA ILE A 118 1.17 -13.91 2.08
C ILE A 118 2.62 -14.19 2.43
N GLY A 119 3.14 -13.61 3.52
CA GLY A 119 4.55 -13.72 3.93
C GLY A 119 4.82 -14.94 4.80
N HIS A 120 5.68 -15.85 4.34
CA HIS A 120 6.01 -17.11 5.06
C HIS A 120 7.45 -17.23 5.55
N PHE A 121 8.41 -16.51 4.94
CA PHE A 121 9.84 -16.84 5.12
C PHE A 121 10.63 -15.86 6.00
N GLY A 122 10.04 -14.74 6.46
CA GLY A 122 10.73 -13.75 7.27
C GLY A 122 11.92 -13.07 6.59
N LEU A 123 11.98 -13.08 5.25
CA LEU A 123 13.06 -12.50 4.46
C LEU A 123 12.63 -11.28 3.67
N GLY A 124 11.32 -11.10 3.44
CA GLY A 124 10.78 -10.06 2.57
C GLY A 124 11.18 -8.64 2.98
N PHE A 125 11.19 -8.34 4.29
CA PHE A 125 11.59 -7.04 4.80
C PHE A 125 13.02 -6.66 4.39
N TYR A 126 13.94 -7.62 4.39
CA TYR A 126 15.36 -7.34 4.08
C TYR A 126 15.61 -6.98 2.61
N SER A 127 14.63 -7.19 1.72
CA SER A 127 14.69 -6.69 0.34
C SER A 127 14.79 -5.16 0.27
N ALA A 128 14.35 -4.44 1.30
CA ALA A 128 14.50 -3.00 1.43
C ALA A 128 15.97 -2.53 1.33
N PHE A 129 16.90 -3.32 1.87
CA PHE A 129 18.32 -2.99 1.83
C PHE A 129 19.00 -3.23 0.46
N MET A 130 18.28 -3.76 -0.51
CA MET A 130 18.76 -3.82 -1.90
C MET A 130 18.78 -2.43 -2.54
N VAL A 131 17.87 -1.55 -2.09
CA VAL A 131 17.60 -0.24 -2.70
C VAL A 131 17.85 0.95 -1.75
N ALA A 132 18.06 0.69 -0.46
CA ALA A 132 18.25 1.72 0.55
C ALA A 132 19.56 1.53 1.32
N ASP A 133 20.21 2.65 1.64
CA ASP A 133 21.39 2.67 2.53
C ASP A 133 20.98 2.77 4.00
N ARG A 134 19.77 3.28 4.26
CA ARG A 134 19.20 3.37 5.60
C ARG A 134 17.72 3.03 5.56
N VAL A 135 17.23 2.31 6.56
CA VAL A 135 15.82 1.96 6.74
C VAL A 135 15.40 2.32 8.16
N THR A 136 14.27 3.01 8.30
CA THR A 136 13.66 3.26 9.60
C THR A 136 12.28 2.63 9.69
N ILE A 137 11.93 2.12 10.86
CA ILE A 137 10.59 1.60 11.19
C ILE A 137 10.06 2.37 12.39
N GLU A 138 8.94 3.06 12.20
CA GLU A 138 8.16 3.64 13.28
C GLU A 138 6.89 2.80 13.45
N THR A 139 6.67 2.21 14.62
CA THR A 139 5.55 1.29 14.82
C THR A 139 4.90 1.46 16.19
N LEU A 140 3.57 1.30 16.21
CA LEU A 140 2.76 1.28 17.44
C LEU A 140 1.80 0.08 17.39
N SER A 141 1.93 -0.81 18.35
CA SER A 141 1.11 -2.02 18.44
C SER A 141 -0.35 -1.70 18.83
N TYR A 142 -1.29 -2.55 18.37
CA TYR A 142 -2.71 -2.52 18.79
C TYR A 142 -2.92 -2.85 20.29
N LYS A 143 -1.93 -3.42 20.94
CA LYS A 143 -1.99 -3.82 22.33
C LYS A 143 -2.16 -2.60 23.24
N LYS A 144 -3.04 -2.72 24.23
CA LYS A 144 -3.25 -1.65 25.24
C LYS A 144 -1.93 -1.34 25.94
N ASP A 145 -1.69 -0.04 26.17
CA ASP A 145 -0.49 0.48 26.84
C ASP A 145 0.84 0.24 26.09
N ALA A 146 0.78 -0.22 24.82
CA ALA A 146 1.98 -0.30 23.98
C ALA A 146 2.58 1.07 23.75
N LYS A 147 3.91 1.14 23.76
CA LYS A 147 4.65 2.34 23.39
C LYS A 147 5.09 2.26 21.95
N ALA A 148 5.08 3.40 21.28
CA ALA A 148 5.61 3.50 19.94
C ALA A 148 7.13 3.35 19.94
N VAL A 149 7.65 2.67 18.93
CA VAL A 149 9.06 2.33 18.78
C VAL A 149 9.59 2.88 17.46
N LEU A 150 10.77 3.47 17.49
CA LEU A 150 11.59 3.76 16.33
C LEU A 150 12.75 2.78 16.29
N TRP A 151 12.84 2.03 15.22
CA TRP A 151 13.98 1.22 14.84
C TRP A 151 14.65 1.88 13.64
N ASP A 152 15.99 1.97 13.67
CA ASP A 152 16.81 2.66 12.68
C ASP A 152 18.05 1.83 12.37
N CYS A 153 18.27 1.53 11.10
CA CYS A 153 19.39 0.70 10.66
C CYS A 153 20.05 1.30 9.43
N GLU A 154 21.34 1.52 9.51
CA GLU A 154 22.19 1.88 8.40
C GLU A 154 22.91 0.63 7.88
N ASP A 155 23.10 0.55 6.57
CA ASP A 155 23.80 -0.55 5.88
C ASP A 155 23.28 -1.99 6.15
N GLY A 156 22.20 -2.12 6.93
CA GLY A 156 21.54 -3.38 7.20
C GLY A 156 22.19 -4.32 8.23
N MET A 157 23.16 -3.84 8.99
CA MET A 157 23.86 -4.64 10.02
C MET A 157 23.62 -4.13 11.43
N ASP A 158 23.94 -2.86 11.67
CA ASP A 158 23.79 -2.26 12.98
C ASP A 158 22.47 -1.49 13.07
N PHE A 159 21.73 -1.69 14.14
CA PHE A 159 20.50 -0.98 14.38
C PHE A 159 20.47 -0.29 15.74
N THR A 160 19.63 0.72 15.86
CA THR A 160 19.28 1.36 17.13
C THR A 160 17.77 1.29 17.34
N MET A 161 17.34 1.15 18.58
CA MET A 161 15.94 1.23 18.96
C MET A 161 15.75 2.31 20.02
N SER A 162 14.68 3.09 19.86
CA SER A 162 14.31 4.17 20.79
C SER A 162 12.79 4.35 20.83
N ASP A 163 12.29 5.13 21.79
CA ASP A 163 10.89 5.54 21.81
C ASP A 163 10.57 6.40 20.58
N SER A 164 9.35 6.30 20.08
CA SER A 164 8.82 7.11 18.96
C SER A 164 7.60 7.92 19.42
N ASP A 165 7.35 9.04 18.76
CA ASP A 165 6.16 9.88 18.96
C ASP A 165 4.97 9.46 18.06
N LYS A 166 5.05 8.31 17.39
CA LYS A 166 3.96 7.80 16.54
C LYS A 166 2.70 7.61 17.38
N ALA A 167 1.63 8.33 17.03
CA ALA A 167 0.38 8.34 17.77
C ALA A 167 -0.61 7.25 17.30
N ASP A 168 -0.59 6.94 16.01
CA ASP A 168 -1.54 6.01 15.39
C ASP A 168 -0.98 4.59 15.35
N ARG A 169 -1.86 3.58 15.54
CA ARG A 169 -1.53 2.16 15.35
C ARG A 169 -1.01 1.87 13.95
N GLY A 170 -0.18 0.84 13.83
CA GLY A 170 0.36 0.35 12.56
C GLY A 170 1.84 0.62 12.41
N THR A 171 2.35 0.42 11.20
CA THR A 171 3.78 0.50 10.92
C THR A 171 4.06 1.47 9.78
N LYS A 172 5.11 2.27 9.94
CA LYS A 172 5.66 3.16 8.92
C LYS A 172 7.11 2.77 8.68
N ILE A 173 7.41 2.33 7.46
CA ILE A 173 8.76 1.97 7.01
C ILE A 173 9.24 3.02 6.03
N THR A 174 10.34 3.69 6.34
CA THR A 174 10.95 4.67 5.43
C THR A 174 12.28 4.16 4.92
N LEU A 175 12.41 4.10 3.59
CA LEU A 175 13.61 3.74 2.86
C LEU A 175 14.31 5.02 2.41
N TYR A 176 15.56 5.20 2.82
CA TYR A 176 16.45 6.23 2.30
C TYR A 176 17.24 5.61 1.15
N LEU A 177 16.79 5.90 -0.07
CA LEU A 177 17.26 5.22 -1.27
C LEU A 177 18.71 5.55 -1.59
N ASN A 178 19.50 4.52 -1.95
CA ASN A 178 20.83 4.69 -2.49
C ASN A 178 20.78 5.35 -3.88
N ASP A 179 21.92 5.86 -4.36
CA ASP A 179 21.99 6.63 -5.60
C ASP A 179 21.57 5.83 -6.85
N ASP A 180 21.76 4.51 -6.86
CA ASP A 180 21.37 3.62 -7.97
C ASP A 180 19.85 3.35 -8.01
N SER A 181 19.14 3.63 -6.92
CA SER A 181 17.73 3.30 -6.72
C SER A 181 16.79 4.51 -6.62
N VAL A 182 17.30 5.73 -6.84
CA VAL A 182 16.52 6.99 -6.73
C VAL A 182 15.28 7.00 -7.65
N GLU A 183 15.29 6.22 -8.73
CA GLU A 183 14.14 6.10 -9.64
C GLU A 183 12.86 5.64 -8.93
N PHE A 184 12.98 4.86 -7.85
CA PHE A 184 11.83 4.37 -7.08
C PHE A 184 11.14 5.46 -6.24
N ALA A 185 11.81 6.60 -5.98
CA ALA A 185 11.17 7.76 -5.36
C ALA A 185 10.23 8.53 -6.32
N ASN A 186 10.11 8.10 -7.57
CA ASN A 186 9.20 8.70 -8.55
C ASN A 186 7.82 8.04 -8.48
N ILE A 187 6.77 8.85 -8.34
CA ILE A 187 5.38 8.39 -8.21
C ILE A 187 4.93 7.53 -9.41
N PHE A 188 5.37 7.86 -10.64
CA PHE A 188 4.98 7.10 -11.84
C PHE A 188 5.64 5.72 -11.85
N LYS A 189 6.92 5.66 -11.45
CA LYS A 189 7.64 4.38 -11.33
C LYS A 189 7.06 3.53 -10.22
N ALA A 190 6.74 4.12 -9.07
CA ALA A 190 6.07 3.43 -7.97
C ALA A 190 4.72 2.85 -8.41
N LYS A 191 3.89 3.63 -9.14
CA LYS A 191 2.61 3.15 -9.69
C LYS A 191 2.80 1.98 -10.65
N GLU A 192 3.70 2.09 -11.62
CA GLU A 192 4.00 1.00 -12.57
C GLU A 192 4.32 -0.33 -11.86
N ILE A 193 5.14 -0.26 -10.81
CA ILE A 193 5.54 -1.45 -10.05
C ILE A 193 4.39 -1.99 -9.20
N LEU A 194 3.62 -1.11 -8.56
CA LEU A 194 2.46 -1.50 -7.76
C LEU A 194 1.36 -2.12 -8.64
N ASP A 195 1.11 -1.57 -9.83
CA ASP A 195 0.19 -2.15 -10.81
C ASP A 195 0.64 -3.55 -11.23
N LYS A 196 1.95 -3.75 -11.40
CA LYS A 196 2.53 -5.06 -11.78
C LYS A 196 2.35 -6.13 -10.70
N TYR A 197 2.56 -5.78 -9.44
CA TYR A 197 2.66 -6.79 -8.35
C TYR A 197 1.52 -6.76 -7.35
N CYS A 198 0.82 -5.64 -7.22
CA CYS A 198 -0.10 -5.40 -6.12
C CYS A 198 -1.55 -5.09 -6.54
N SER A 199 -1.89 -5.17 -7.85
CA SER A 199 -3.22 -4.85 -8.37
C SER A 199 -4.37 -5.63 -7.72
N PHE A 200 -4.11 -6.81 -7.17
CA PHE A 200 -5.12 -7.68 -6.57
C PHE A 200 -4.87 -7.98 -5.10
N MET A 201 -4.17 -7.08 -4.41
CA MET A 201 -3.99 -7.20 -2.96
C MET A 201 -5.32 -6.95 -2.22
N PRO A 202 -5.54 -7.63 -1.07
CA PRO A 202 -6.83 -7.59 -0.34
C PRO A 202 -7.07 -6.31 0.47
N VAL A 203 -6.18 -5.32 0.34
CA VAL A 203 -6.22 -4.03 1.05
C VAL A 203 -6.06 -2.91 0.03
N GLU A 204 -6.75 -1.79 0.24
CA GLU A 204 -6.59 -0.61 -0.59
C GLU A 204 -5.18 -0.03 -0.49
N ILE A 205 -4.58 0.27 -1.64
CA ILE A 205 -3.21 0.78 -1.75
C ILE A 205 -3.24 2.13 -2.45
N PHE A 206 -2.69 3.13 -1.78
CA PHE A 206 -2.60 4.49 -2.30
C PHE A 206 -1.14 4.92 -2.44
N VAL A 207 -0.84 5.65 -3.52
CA VAL A 207 0.49 6.22 -3.71
C VAL A 207 0.38 7.72 -3.98
N SER A 208 1.25 8.49 -3.33
CA SER A 208 1.32 9.94 -3.47
C SER A 208 2.75 10.45 -3.37
N ASP A 209 2.95 11.66 -3.88
CA ASP A 209 4.18 12.44 -3.68
C ASP A 209 3.88 13.52 -2.62
N PRO A 210 4.46 13.43 -1.41
CA PRO A 210 4.21 14.40 -0.36
C PRO A 210 4.83 15.79 -0.66
N SER A 211 5.70 15.86 -1.67
CA SER A 211 6.34 17.10 -2.11
C SER A 211 5.63 17.79 -3.28
N ALA A 212 4.60 17.14 -3.86
CA ALA A 212 3.81 17.69 -4.95
C ALA A 212 2.78 18.73 -4.46
N GLU A 213 2.41 19.64 -5.33
CA GLU A 213 1.30 20.56 -5.06
C GLU A 213 -0.03 19.78 -5.04
N PRO A 214 -0.98 20.18 -4.17
CA PRO A 214 -2.30 19.54 -4.13
C PRO A 214 -3.02 19.63 -5.48
N GLU A 215 -3.52 18.51 -5.96
CA GLU A 215 -4.39 18.45 -7.13
C GLU A 215 -5.85 18.63 -6.73
N TYR A 216 -6.63 19.28 -7.59
CA TYR A 216 -8.05 19.52 -7.35
C TYR A 216 -8.89 18.91 -8.45
N GLN A 217 -10.12 18.54 -8.09
CA GLN A 217 -11.14 18.10 -9.05
C GLN A 217 -12.45 18.81 -8.79
N THR A 218 -13.26 18.97 -9.83
CA THR A 218 -14.60 19.56 -9.73
C THR A 218 -15.62 18.46 -9.91
N ILE A 219 -16.51 18.31 -8.94
CA ILE A 219 -17.61 17.33 -8.94
C ILE A 219 -18.95 18.05 -8.84
N MET A 220 -20.05 17.35 -9.08
CA MET A 220 -21.38 17.87 -8.79
C MET A 220 -21.61 17.92 -7.27
N GLU A 221 -22.39 18.89 -6.78
CA GLU A 221 -22.67 19.02 -5.34
C GLU A 221 -23.34 17.75 -4.75
N GLU A 222 -24.09 17.02 -5.58
CA GLU A 222 -24.75 15.75 -5.22
C GLU A 222 -23.77 14.59 -5.00
N GLU A 223 -22.56 14.69 -5.55
CA GLU A 223 -21.50 13.66 -5.42
C GLU A 223 -20.59 13.92 -4.21
N LEU A 224 -20.84 15.00 -3.45
CA LEU A 224 -20.06 15.35 -2.28
C LEU A 224 -20.28 14.35 -1.15
N THR A 225 -19.21 13.94 -0.52
CA THR A 225 -19.22 13.06 0.65
C THR A 225 -18.60 13.74 1.86
N ASP A 226 -18.89 13.24 3.06
CA ASP A 226 -18.35 13.78 4.32
C ASP A 226 -16.81 13.68 4.40
N LYS A 227 -16.19 12.87 3.53
CA LYS A 227 -14.74 12.66 3.43
C LYS A 227 -14.04 13.68 2.53
N ASP A 228 -14.79 14.45 1.75
CA ASP A 228 -14.22 15.38 0.78
C ASP A 228 -13.79 16.70 1.45
N THR A 229 -12.59 17.15 1.09
CA THR A 229 -12.13 18.48 1.50
C THR A 229 -12.58 19.50 0.47
N VAL A 230 -13.60 20.26 0.82
CA VAL A 230 -14.16 21.31 -0.04
C VAL A 230 -13.25 22.54 -0.06
N ILE A 231 -12.92 22.99 -1.25
CA ILE A 231 -12.11 24.19 -1.49
C ILE A 231 -13.00 25.37 -1.89
N GLU A 232 -13.94 25.14 -2.82
CA GLU A 232 -14.77 26.19 -3.39
C GLU A 232 -16.11 25.63 -3.90
N HIS A 233 -17.21 26.38 -3.68
CA HIS A 233 -18.49 26.10 -4.31
C HIS A 233 -18.63 26.93 -5.59
N ILE A 234 -18.96 26.29 -6.71
CA ILE A 234 -19.08 26.90 -8.04
C ILE A 234 -20.53 26.75 -8.50
N VAL A 235 -21.19 27.85 -8.73
CA VAL A 235 -22.55 27.88 -9.31
C VAL A 235 -22.46 28.30 -10.76
N GLU A 236 -22.76 27.38 -11.68
CA GLU A 236 -22.92 27.73 -13.10
C GLU A 236 -24.38 28.13 -13.33
N PRO A 237 -24.63 29.42 -13.72
CA PRO A 237 -25.98 29.89 -13.93
C PRO A 237 -26.65 29.16 -15.08
N ALA A 238 -27.97 29.04 -15.01
CA ALA A 238 -28.79 28.48 -16.07
C ALA A 238 -28.52 29.16 -17.42
N LYS A 239 -28.35 28.39 -18.47
CA LYS A 239 -28.23 28.95 -19.83
C LYS A 239 -29.59 29.10 -20.42
N THR A 240 -29.91 30.32 -20.85
CA THR A 240 -31.15 30.67 -21.49
C THR A 240 -30.91 31.10 -22.94
N GLU A 241 -31.75 30.62 -23.86
CA GLU A 241 -31.75 31.03 -25.25
C GLU A 241 -33.06 31.78 -25.56
N GLU A 242 -32.98 32.90 -26.30
CA GLU A 242 -34.15 33.58 -26.83
C GLU A 242 -34.66 32.85 -28.08
N LYS A 243 -35.88 32.29 -28.02
CA LYS A 243 -36.59 31.77 -29.18
C LYS A 243 -37.67 32.74 -29.61
N GLU A 244 -37.68 33.10 -30.89
CA GLU A 244 -38.76 33.87 -31.49
C GLU A 244 -40.00 32.96 -31.75
N LYS A 245 -41.16 33.36 -31.21
CA LYS A 245 -42.42 32.73 -31.51
C LYS A 245 -42.97 33.20 -32.86
N GLU A 246 -43.84 32.40 -33.46
CA GLU A 246 -44.50 32.73 -34.75
C GLU A 246 -45.29 34.07 -34.73
N ASP A 247 -45.60 34.60 -33.53
CA ASP A 247 -46.26 35.89 -33.33
C ASP A 247 -45.29 37.09 -33.20
N GLY A 248 -43.98 36.89 -33.35
CA GLY A 248 -42.93 37.90 -33.26
C GLY A 248 -42.54 38.26 -31.84
N THR A 249 -43.06 37.58 -30.82
CA THR A 249 -42.61 37.73 -29.42
C THR A 249 -41.43 36.85 -29.10
N LYS A 250 -40.47 37.39 -28.36
CA LYS A 250 -39.29 36.64 -27.87
C LYS A 250 -39.63 35.95 -26.55
N GLU A 251 -39.41 34.66 -26.46
CA GLU A 251 -39.49 33.91 -25.22
C GLU A 251 -38.10 33.42 -24.83
N THR A 252 -37.70 33.70 -23.59
CA THR A 252 -36.46 33.16 -23.01
C THR A 252 -36.75 31.74 -22.54
N VAL A 253 -36.16 30.75 -23.21
CA VAL A 253 -36.27 29.33 -22.82
C VAL A 253 -35.02 28.92 -22.12
N GLU A 254 -35.15 28.32 -20.96
CA GLU A 254 -34.04 27.72 -20.21
C GLU A 254 -33.60 26.47 -20.95
N VAL A 255 -32.36 26.44 -21.45
CA VAL A 255 -31.80 25.32 -22.24
C VAL A 255 -31.00 24.38 -21.33
N GLU A 256 -30.34 24.91 -20.33
CA GLU A 256 -29.64 24.13 -19.31
C GLU A 256 -29.98 24.68 -17.91
N PRO A 257 -30.37 23.82 -16.97
CA PRO A 257 -30.63 24.27 -15.59
C PRO A 257 -29.33 24.73 -14.89
N GLU A 258 -29.49 25.48 -13.82
CA GLU A 258 -28.40 25.83 -12.93
C GLU A 258 -27.68 24.58 -12.43
N LYS A 259 -26.34 24.53 -12.56
CA LYS A 259 -25.51 23.40 -12.08
C LYS A 259 -24.67 23.87 -10.90
N LYS A 260 -24.85 23.19 -9.79
CA LYS A 260 -24.02 23.38 -8.59
C LYS A 260 -22.87 22.39 -8.60
N LYS A 261 -21.68 22.91 -8.66
CA LYS A 261 -20.42 22.14 -8.63
C LYS A 261 -19.59 22.53 -7.42
N VAL A 262 -18.76 21.62 -6.99
CA VAL A 262 -17.86 21.83 -5.85
C VAL A 262 -16.45 21.45 -6.28
N LYS A 263 -15.52 22.36 -6.04
CA LYS A 263 -14.10 22.08 -6.20
C LYS A 263 -13.58 21.46 -4.91
N ILE A 264 -13.09 20.24 -5.00
CA ILE A 264 -12.56 19.50 -3.86
C ILE A 264 -11.08 19.15 -4.08
N LEU A 265 -10.39 18.78 -3.01
CA LEU A 265 -9.11 18.11 -3.12
C LEU A 265 -9.35 16.80 -3.91
N LYS A 266 -8.48 16.49 -4.87
CA LYS A 266 -8.63 15.29 -5.69
C LYS A 266 -8.62 14.04 -4.82
N ARG A 267 -9.66 13.22 -4.96
CA ARG A 267 -9.78 11.97 -4.23
C ARG A 267 -8.63 11.04 -4.60
N PRO A 268 -7.98 10.40 -3.62
CA PRO A 268 -6.99 9.38 -3.91
C PRO A 268 -7.69 8.18 -4.59
N VAL A 269 -7.01 7.57 -5.55
CA VAL A 269 -7.49 6.37 -6.25
C VAL A 269 -6.66 5.19 -5.78
N SER A 270 -7.32 4.12 -5.32
CA SER A 270 -6.64 2.88 -4.98
C SER A 270 -6.06 2.22 -6.23
N ILE A 271 -4.85 1.70 -6.10
CA ILE A 271 -4.20 0.89 -7.14
C ILE A 271 -4.74 -0.53 -7.14
N SER A 272 -5.03 -1.07 -5.94
CA SER A 272 -5.51 -2.43 -5.79
C SER A 272 -7.02 -2.53 -6.01
N ASP A 273 -7.43 -3.60 -6.72
CA ASP A 273 -8.80 -4.09 -6.72
C ASP A 273 -8.95 -5.11 -5.58
N THR A 274 -9.62 -4.70 -4.51
CA THR A 274 -9.84 -5.54 -3.32
C THR A 274 -10.95 -6.57 -3.50
N THR A 275 -11.74 -6.47 -4.57
CA THR A 275 -12.84 -7.38 -4.92
C THR A 275 -12.71 -7.91 -6.35
N PRO A 276 -11.58 -8.56 -6.68
CA PRO A 276 -11.34 -9.03 -8.03
C PRO A 276 -12.40 -10.03 -8.48
N LEU A 277 -12.56 -10.15 -9.79
CA LEU A 277 -13.65 -10.89 -10.42
C LEU A 277 -13.81 -12.34 -9.91
N TRP A 278 -12.68 -13.00 -9.59
CA TRP A 278 -12.71 -14.38 -9.07
C TRP A 278 -13.25 -14.52 -7.65
N THR A 279 -13.39 -13.44 -6.91
CA THR A 279 -14.01 -13.44 -5.57
C THR A 279 -15.51 -13.23 -5.62
N LYS A 280 -16.06 -12.78 -6.76
CA LYS A 280 -17.48 -12.56 -6.99
C LYS A 280 -18.17 -13.85 -7.43
N HIS A 281 -19.46 -13.97 -7.09
CA HIS A 281 -20.23 -15.09 -7.62
C HIS A 281 -20.44 -14.91 -9.14
N PRO A 282 -20.31 -15.96 -9.98
CA PRO A 282 -20.44 -15.83 -11.45
C PRO A 282 -21.71 -15.15 -11.94
N ASN A 283 -22.80 -15.24 -11.20
CA ASN A 283 -24.09 -14.59 -11.55
C ASN A 283 -24.11 -13.08 -11.28
N GLU A 284 -23.13 -12.57 -10.55
CA GLU A 284 -22.98 -11.14 -10.20
C GLU A 284 -22.02 -10.43 -11.14
N CYS A 285 -21.37 -11.18 -12.04
CA CYS A 285 -20.39 -10.65 -12.99
C CYS A 285 -21.04 -10.43 -14.36
N THR A 286 -20.75 -9.28 -14.96
CA THR A 286 -21.15 -8.93 -16.33
C THR A 286 -20.14 -9.39 -17.37
N GLU A 287 -20.56 -9.52 -18.64
CA GLU A 287 -19.62 -9.81 -19.75
C GLU A 287 -18.56 -8.69 -19.92
N GLU A 288 -18.92 -7.45 -19.60
CA GLU A 288 -18.02 -6.30 -19.66
C GLU A 288 -16.93 -6.41 -18.59
N GLU A 289 -17.27 -6.76 -17.35
CA GLU A 289 -16.29 -7.00 -16.27
C GLU A 289 -15.34 -8.14 -16.61
N TYR A 290 -15.82 -9.24 -17.20
CA TYR A 290 -14.95 -10.33 -17.68
C TYR A 290 -14.01 -9.87 -18.77
N ARG A 291 -14.45 -9.02 -19.68
CA ARG A 291 -13.63 -8.48 -20.77
C ARG A 291 -12.56 -7.52 -20.25
N GLU A 292 -12.92 -6.62 -19.34
CA GLU A 292 -11.98 -5.68 -18.71
C GLU A 292 -10.93 -6.43 -17.90
N PHE A 293 -11.34 -7.41 -17.11
CA PHE A 293 -10.44 -8.27 -16.37
C PHE A 293 -9.47 -9.03 -17.28
N TYR A 294 -9.95 -9.59 -18.37
CA TYR A 294 -9.08 -10.28 -19.34
C TYR A 294 -8.06 -9.32 -19.97
N LEU A 295 -8.48 -8.11 -20.32
CA LEU A 295 -7.59 -7.10 -20.87
C LEU A 295 -6.54 -6.65 -19.85
N SER A 296 -6.90 -6.49 -18.57
CA SER A 296 -5.94 -6.13 -17.52
C SER A 296 -4.87 -7.21 -17.34
N LEU A 297 -5.25 -8.48 -17.36
CA LEU A 297 -4.31 -9.61 -17.27
C LEU A 297 -3.33 -9.67 -18.45
N ILE A 298 -3.77 -9.35 -19.66
CA ILE A 298 -2.89 -9.32 -20.84
C ILE A 298 -1.82 -8.24 -20.68
N HIS A 299 -2.18 -7.06 -20.18
CA HIS A 299 -1.22 -5.97 -19.95
C HIS A 299 -0.21 -6.28 -18.85
N ILE A 300 -0.61 -7.04 -17.83
CA ILE A 300 0.31 -7.51 -16.77
C ILE A 300 1.25 -8.60 -17.30
N SER A 301 0.79 -9.45 -18.21
CA SER A 301 1.51 -10.63 -18.69
C SER A 301 2.28 -10.47 -20.00
N GLU A 302 2.08 -9.38 -20.75
CA GLU A 302 2.84 -9.15 -21.98
C GLU A 302 4.29 -8.79 -21.66
N PRO A 303 5.26 -9.66 -22.02
CA PRO A 303 6.65 -9.26 -21.97
C PRO A 303 6.85 -8.12 -22.97
N THR A 304 7.38 -7.00 -22.49
CA THR A 304 7.81 -5.88 -23.35
C THR A 304 8.55 -6.45 -24.55
N ARG A 305 7.93 -6.44 -25.72
CA ARG A 305 8.59 -6.81 -26.97
C ARG A 305 9.75 -5.85 -27.15
N ARG A 306 10.95 -6.29 -26.81
CA ARG A 306 12.18 -5.64 -27.29
C ARG A 306 12.15 -5.71 -28.81
N THR A 307 11.91 -4.59 -29.45
CA THR A 307 12.18 -4.45 -30.90
C THR A 307 13.64 -4.82 -31.12
N PRO A 308 13.94 -5.76 -32.02
CA PRO A 308 15.31 -6.04 -32.35
C PRO A 308 15.90 -4.77 -32.99
N ILE A 309 16.98 -4.29 -32.40
CA ILE A 309 17.80 -3.23 -33.00
C ILE A 309 18.42 -3.84 -34.27
N SER A 310 17.96 -3.34 -35.40
CA SER A 310 18.56 -3.60 -36.73
C SER A 310 19.87 -2.82 -36.88
#